data_786ea1dda108392a09f127d58353d15f
#
_entry.id   786ea1dda108392a09f127d58353d15f
#
_cell.length_a   1.000
_cell.length_b   1.000
_cell.length_c   1.000
_cell.angle_alpha   90.00
_cell.angle_beta   90.00
_cell.angle_gamma   90.00
#
_symmetry.space_group_name_H-M   'P 1'
#
loop_
_entity.id
_entity.type
_entity.pdbx_description
1 polymer ?
#
loop_
_entity_poly.entity_id
_entity_poly.type
_entity_poly.pdbx_seq_one_letter_code
_entity_poly.pdbx_strand_id
1 'polypeptide(L)'
;QKLLLIALSGLSLTTLADEARLLRFPATNGKEIVFSYAGDLYQVPMSGGEAQRLTSHVGYEMFPRFSPDGKTIAFTGQYDGNTEVFTIPVYGGEPLRVTYTATNGRDDLGDRIGPNNMVMTWTPDGKQSVYRNRIGDGFTGKLYTVNQEGGLPEVIPLPEGGFCSYSPDGKRLAYNRVMREFRTWKYYKGGMADDVWIYDPAQKKVENITNNEAQDIFPMWIGDEIYYLSDRD
;
A
#
# COMPACT_ATOMS: atom_id res chain seq x y z
N GLN A 1 18.11 30.41 -62.78
CA GLN A 1 17.46 29.50 -61.86
C GLN A 1 17.75 29.95 -60.43
N LYS A 2 16.72 30.50 -59.75
CA LYS A 2 16.85 30.89 -58.31
C LYS A 2 16.31 29.73 -57.49
N LEU A 3 17.20 29.12 -56.70
CA LEU A 3 16.82 28.12 -55.69
C LEU A 3 16.20 28.84 -54.48
N LEU A 4 14.96 28.52 -54.18
CA LEU A 4 14.25 28.98 -52.99
C LEU A 4 14.51 27.97 -51.88
N LEU A 5 15.34 28.35 -50.87
CA LEU A 5 15.51 27.58 -49.64
C LEU A 5 14.31 27.87 -48.73
N ILE A 6 13.46 26.87 -48.55
CA ILE A 6 12.41 26.90 -47.51
C ILE A 6 13.02 26.41 -46.22
N ALA A 7 13.25 27.31 -45.27
CA ALA A 7 13.64 26.96 -43.93
C ALA A 7 12.39 26.46 -43.17
N LEU A 8 12.28 25.16 -42.92
CA LEU A 8 11.32 24.60 -41.97
C LEU A 8 11.75 24.95 -40.57
N SER A 9 11.20 26.00 -39.98
CA SER A 9 11.29 26.26 -38.55
C SER A 9 10.42 25.22 -37.84
N GLY A 10 11.08 24.24 -37.22
CA GLY A 10 10.40 23.30 -36.36
C GLY A 10 9.84 24.00 -35.12
N LEU A 11 8.53 24.21 -35.08
CA LEU A 11 7.85 24.55 -33.83
C LEU A 11 7.94 23.32 -32.91
N SER A 12 8.79 23.40 -31.91
CA SER A 12 8.71 22.49 -30.76
C SER A 12 7.43 22.80 -30.01
N LEU A 13 6.39 22.03 -30.26
CA LEU A 13 5.20 22.00 -29.39
C LEU A 13 5.67 21.42 -28.07
N THR A 14 5.95 22.27 -27.10
CA THR A 14 6.02 21.86 -25.70
C THR A 14 4.58 21.47 -25.31
N THR A 15 4.26 20.20 -25.37
CA THR A 15 3.07 19.69 -24.69
C THR A 15 3.30 19.90 -23.22
N LEU A 16 2.63 20.91 -22.63
CA LEU A 16 2.47 20.96 -21.19
C LEU A 16 1.72 19.68 -20.82
N ALA A 17 2.43 18.75 -20.17
CA ALA A 17 1.77 17.59 -19.61
C ALA A 17 0.75 18.10 -18.59
N ASP A 18 -0.52 17.81 -18.79
CA ASP A 18 -1.54 18.09 -17.79
C ASP A 18 -1.18 17.34 -16.50
N GLU A 19 -1.31 18.02 -15.37
CA GLU A 19 -1.06 17.44 -14.07
C GLU A 19 -1.95 16.21 -13.86
N ALA A 20 -1.34 15.04 -13.70
CA ALA A 20 -2.08 13.82 -13.40
C ALA A 20 -2.69 13.93 -12.01
N ARG A 21 -4.02 13.90 -11.93
CA ARG A 21 -4.78 13.89 -10.68
C ARG A 21 -5.20 12.46 -10.36
N LEU A 22 -5.63 12.20 -9.10
CA LEU A 22 -6.10 10.90 -8.63
C LEU A 22 -4.98 9.84 -8.46
N LEU A 23 -3.77 10.27 -8.18
CA LEU A 23 -2.70 9.37 -7.75
C LEU A 23 -3.05 8.80 -6.37
N ARG A 24 -2.86 7.49 -6.18
CA ARG A 24 -3.24 6.79 -4.94
C ARG A 24 -2.11 5.93 -4.40
N PHE A 25 -2.17 5.66 -3.11
CA PHE A 25 -1.34 4.69 -2.40
C PHE A 25 0.17 4.88 -2.63
N PRO A 26 0.73 6.08 -2.43
CA PRO A 26 2.14 6.30 -2.64
C PRO A 26 2.99 5.53 -1.62
N ALA A 27 4.13 5.05 -2.09
CA ALA A 27 5.20 4.53 -1.24
C ALA A 27 6.55 5.00 -1.77
N THR A 28 7.55 5.11 -0.91
CA THR A 28 8.89 5.54 -1.30
C THR A 28 9.97 4.71 -0.62
N ASN A 29 11.09 4.54 -1.30
CA ASN A 29 12.34 4.00 -0.77
C ASN A 29 13.41 5.08 -0.54
N GLY A 30 13.02 6.38 -0.60
CA GLY A 30 13.90 7.53 -0.47
C GLY A 30 14.60 7.94 -1.78
N LYS A 31 14.49 7.15 -2.85
CA LYS A 31 15.03 7.46 -4.19
C LYS A 31 13.91 7.60 -5.21
N GLU A 32 12.90 6.77 -5.08
CA GLU A 32 11.78 6.64 -6.00
C GLU A 32 10.46 6.65 -5.23
N ILE A 33 9.40 7.04 -5.92
CA ILE A 33 8.01 6.94 -5.48
C ILE A 33 7.32 5.96 -6.42
N VAL A 34 6.64 4.96 -5.86
CA VAL A 34 5.69 4.11 -6.57
C VAL A 34 4.28 4.47 -6.12
N PHE A 35 3.33 4.46 -7.04
CA PHE A 35 1.94 4.79 -6.77
C PHE A 35 1.00 4.09 -7.76
N SER A 36 -0.28 4.01 -7.40
CA SER A 36 -1.33 3.51 -8.29
C SER A 36 -1.97 4.67 -9.07
N TYR A 37 -2.14 4.48 -10.38
CA TYR A 37 -2.87 5.39 -11.25
C TYR A 37 -3.59 4.61 -12.35
N ALA A 38 -4.88 4.89 -12.55
CA ALA A 38 -5.73 4.26 -13.56
C ALA A 38 -5.74 2.71 -13.54
N GLY A 39 -5.51 2.10 -12.38
CA GLY A 39 -5.51 0.65 -12.19
C GLY A 39 -4.13 0.01 -12.16
N ASP A 40 -3.09 0.71 -12.61
CA ASP A 40 -1.72 0.20 -12.68
C ASP A 40 -0.77 0.86 -11.69
N LEU A 41 0.40 0.25 -11.48
CA LEU A 41 1.50 0.85 -10.75
C LEU A 41 2.38 1.69 -11.67
N TYR A 42 2.74 2.85 -11.18
CA TYR A 42 3.68 3.78 -11.81
C TYR A 42 4.79 4.13 -10.84
N GLN A 43 5.94 4.45 -11.39
CA GLN A 43 7.14 4.82 -10.63
C GLN A 43 7.75 6.10 -11.17
N VAL A 44 8.24 6.96 -10.27
CA VAL A 44 8.89 8.22 -10.61
C VAL A 44 10.05 8.49 -9.64
N PRO A 45 11.16 9.09 -10.09
CA PRO A 45 12.21 9.52 -9.17
C PRO A 45 11.73 10.54 -8.14
N MET A 46 12.28 10.53 -6.92
CA MET A 46 11.98 11.54 -5.89
C MET A 46 12.28 12.98 -6.34
N SER A 47 13.20 13.15 -7.28
CA SER A 47 13.50 14.46 -7.91
C SER A 47 12.42 14.95 -8.87
N GLY A 48 11.39 14.15 -9.10
CA GLY A 48 10.36 14.40 -10.10
C GLY A 48 10.78 13.95 -11.50
N GLY A 49 9.92 14.22 -12.48
CA GLY A 49 10.11 13.83 -13.86
C GLY A 49 8.90 13.08 -14.42
N GLU A 50 9.11 12.35 -15.50
CA GLU A 50 8.09 11.53 -16.14
C GLU A 50 7.92 10.21 -15.39
N ALA A 51 6.69 9.89 -14.99
CA ALA A 51 6.37 8.63 -14.35
C ALA A 51 6.34 7.49 -15.37
N GLN A 52 7.01 6.40 -15.06
CA GLN A 52 7.03 5.19 -15.88
C GLN A 52 6.03 4.17 -15.36
N ARG A 53 5.27 3.56 -16.26
CA ARG A 53 4.34 2.49 -15.95
C ARG A 53 5.12 1.22 -15.62
N LEU A 54 4.85 0.64 -14.45
CA LEU A 54 5.54 -0.54 -13.95
C LEU A 54 4.78 -1.84 -14.25
N THR A 55 3.44 -1.77 -14.21
CA THR A 55 2.53 -2.89 -14.49
C THR A 55 1.54 -2.52 -15.59
N SER A 56 0.89 -3.53 -16.21
CA SER A 56 -0.03 -3.30 -17.32
C SER A 56 -1.11 -4.37 -17.47
N HIS A 57 -1.64 -4.87 -16.35
CA HIS A 57 -2.71 -5.86 -16.36
C HIS A 57 -4.10 -5.19 -16.42
N VAL A 58 -5.13 -5.95 -16.86
CA VAL A 58 -6.52 -5.44 -16.89
C VAL A 58 -7.16 -5.34 -15.50
N GLY A 59 -6.63 -6.05 -14.51
CA GLY A 59 -7.05 -5.94 -13.12
C GLY A 59 -6.38 -4.75 -12.43
N TYR A 60 -6.80 -4.49 -11.19
CA TYR A 60 -6.26 -3.37 -10.43
C TYR A 60 -5.03 -3.77 -9.63
N GLU A 61 -4.05 -2.87 -9.58
CA GLU A 61 -2.91 -2.93 -8.67
C GLU A 61 -2.96 -1.77 -7.67
N MET A 62 -2.74 -2.09 -6.38
CA MET A 62 -2.85 -1.11 -5.32
C MET A 62 -1.98 -1.45 -4.11
N PHE A 63 -1.83 -0.49 -3.21
CA PHE A 63 -1.05 -0.63 -1.98
C PHE A 63 0.39 -1.09 -2.19
N PRO A 64 1.13 -0.51 -3.15
CA PRO A 64 2.53 -0.88 -3.32
C PRO A 64 3.35 -0.53 -2.08
N ARG A 65 4.33 -1.38 -1.76
CA ARG A 65 5.30 -1.17 -0.67
C ARG A 65 6.66 -1.67 -1.11
N PHE A 66 7.66 -0.81 -0.99
CA PHE A 66 9.04 -1.23 -1.19
C PHE A 66 9.51 -2.16 -0.08
N SER A 67 10.26 -3.20 -0.45
CA SER A 67 11.04 -3.97 0.52
C SER A 67 12.09 -3.08 1.20
N PRO A 68 12.55 -3.42 2.41
CA PRO A 68 13.54 -2.61 3.13
C PRO A 68 14.85 -2.38 2.36
N ASP A 69 15.24 -3.31 1.50
CA ASP A 69 16.43 -3.16 0.64
C ASP A 69 16.16 -2.37 -0.65
N GLY A 70 14.90 -1.98 -0.89
CA GLY A 70 14.45 -1.21 -2.04
C GLY A 70 14.48 -1.95 -3.39
N LYS A 71 14.64 -3.27 -3.41
CA LYS A 71 14.79 -4.04 -4.66
C LYS A 71 13.51 -4.66 -5.15
N THR A 72 12.52 -4.83 -4.28
CA THR A 72 11.25 -5.49 -4.56
C THR A 72 10.10 -4.60 -4.13
N ILE A 73 9.00 -4.65 -4.85
CA ILE A 73 7.73 -4.01 -4.50
C ILE A 73 6.72 -5.12 -4.27
N ALA A 74 6.10 -5.16 -3.08
CA ALA A 74 4.90 -5.94 -2.82
C ALA A 74 3.68 -5.08 -3.09
N PHE A 75 2.63 -5.66 -3.66
CA PHE A 75 1.39 -4.96 -3.95
C PHE A 75 0.19 -5.91 -3.94
N THR A 76 -1.00 -5.34 -3.84
CA THR A 76 -2.26 -6.06 -4.01
C THR A 76 -2.64 -6.01 -5.49
N GLY A 77 -2.79 -7.17 -6.12
CA GLY A 77 -3.18 -7.29 -7.53
C GLY A 77 -4.44 -8.11 -7.70
N GLN A 78 -5.25 -7.75 -8.71
CA GLN A 78 -6.49 -8.45 -9.08
C GLN A 78 -6.33 -9.09 -10.47
N TYR A 79 -5.51 -10.14 -10.58
CA TYR A 79 -5.18 -10.73 -11.89
C TYR A 79 -6.11 -11.86 -12.30
N ASP A 80 -6.55 -12.70 -11.35
CA ASP A 80 -7.37 -13.89 -11.61
C ASP A 80 -8.79 -13.78 -11.01
N GLY A 81 -9.32 -12.56 -10.91
CA GLY A 81 -10.67 -12.29 -10.42
C GLY A 81 -10.76 -12.03 -8.92
N ASN A 82 -9.80 -12.47 -8.11
CA ASN A 82 -9.66 -12.15 -6.69
C ASN A 82 -8.40 -11.32 -6.42
N THR A 83 -8.40 -10.60 -5.32
CA THR A 83 -7.24 -9.81 -4.90
C THR A 83 -6.26 -10.69 -4.13
N GLU A 84 -4.98 -10.61 -4.52
CA GLU A 84 -3.89 -11.36 -3.90
C GLU A 84 -2.66 -10.48 -3.72
N VAL A 85 -1.72 -10.97 -2.92
CA VAL A 85 -0.41 -10.34 -2.78
C VAL A 85 0.49 -10.79 -3.91
N PHE A 86 1.11 -9.81 -4.56
CA PHE A 86 2.12 -10.01 -5.60
C PHE A 86 3.40 -9.30 -5.22
N THR A 87 4.50 -9.77 -5.77
CA THR A 87 5.79 -9.08 -5.72
C THR A 87 6.32 -8.84 -7.13
N ILE A 88 7.06 -7.74 -7.33
CA ILE A 88 7.70 -7.39 -8.59
C ILE A 88 9.06 -6.75 -8.30
N PRO A 89 10.10 -7.01 -9.10
CA PRO A 89 11.34 -6.26 -8.99
C PRO A 89 11.12 -4.75 -9.18
N VAL A 90 11.88 -3.93 -8.49
CA VAL A 90 11.75 -2.45 -8.56
C VAL A 90 11.90 -1.89 -9.98
N TYR A 91 12.62 -2.57 -10.85
CA TYR A 91 12.82 -2.18 -12.25
C TYR A 91 11.79 -2.82 -13.22
N GLY A 92 10.72 -3.40 -12.69
CA GLY A 92 9.71 -4.10 -13.47
C GLY A 92 10.06 -5.57 -13.74
N GLY A 93 9.20 -6.22 -14.49
CA GLY A 93 9.29 -7.64 -14.81
C GLY A 93 7.95 -8.33 -14.67
N GLU A 94 7.94 -9.65 -14.63
CA GLU A 94 6.75 -10.46 -14.41
C GLU A 94 6.39 -10.46 -12.92
N PRO A 95 5.16 -10.03 -12.53
CA PRO A 95 4.72 -10.12 -11.15
C PRO A 95 4.60 -11.58 -10.67
N LEU A 96 5.15 -11.86 -9.51
CA LEU A 96 5.04 -13.15 -8.85
C LEU A 96 3.90 -13.12 -7.82
N ARG A 97 2.90 -13.98 -7.99
CA ARG A 97 1.83 -14.20 -7.00
C ARG A 97 2.37 -14.96 -5.80
N VAL A 98 2.19 -14.43 -4.58
CA VAL A 98 2.71 -15.04 -3.35
C VAL A 98 1.61 -15.52 -2.39
N THR A 99 0.35 -15.15 -2.63
CA THR A 99 -0.80 -15.66 -1.87
C THR A 99 -1.82 -16.34 -2.78
N TYR A 100 -2.53 -17.32 -2.22
CA TYR A 100 -3.57 -18.09 -2.90
C TYR A 100 -4.72 -18.31 -1.91
N THR A 101 -5.59 -17.32 -1.79
CA THR A 101 -6.68 -17.33 -0.82
C THR A 101 -8.02 -17.63 -1.50
N ALA A 102 -8.86 -18.41 -0.82
CA ALA A 102 -10.23 -18.61 -1.27
C ALA A 102 -11.02 -17.30 -1.12
N THR A 103 -11.96 -17.02 -2.02
CA THR A 103 -12.87 -15.89 -1.91
C THR A 103 -14.27 -16.38 -1.56
N ASN A 104 -14.95 -15.64 -0.70
CA ASN A 104 -16.36 -15.90 -0.36
C ASN A 104 -17.32 -15.09 -1.26
N GLY A 105 -16.94 -14.86 -2.51
CA GLY A 105 -17.74 -14.10 -3.47
C GLY A 105 -17.83 -12.61 -3.21
N ARG A 106 -16.99 -12.05 -2.33
CA ARG A 106 -16.90 -10.64 -1.98
C ARG A 106 -15.46 -10.16 -2.01
N ASP A 107 -14.94 -10.00 -3.19
CA ASP A 107 -13.61 -9.42 -3.39
C ASP A 107 -13.67 -8.29 -4.43
N ASP A 108 -14.71 -7.50 -4.34
CA ASP A 108 -14.91 -6.35 -5.20
C ASP A 108 -14.21 -5.13 -4.58
N LEU A 109 -13.45 -4.42 -5.38
CA LEU A 109 -12.82 -3.15 -5.03
C LEU A 109 -13.84 -2.06 -4.70
N GLY A 110 -15.05 -2.17 -5.23
CA GLY A 110 -16.17 -1.30 -4.90
C GLY A 110 -16.86 -1.61 -3.57
N ASP A 111 -16.49 -2.71 -2.91
CA ASP A 111 -17.05 -3.04 -1.60
C ASP A 111 -16.58 -2.04 -0.54
N ARG A 112 -17.47 -1.64 0.34
CA ARG A 112 -17.18 -0.75 1.49
C ARG A 112 -16.10 -1.28 2.43
N ILE A 113 -15.75 -2.53 2.36
CA ILE A 113 -14.74 -3.19 3.19
C ILE A 113 -13.41 -3.31 2.43
N GLY A 114 -13.40 -3.03 1.14
CA GLY A 114 -12.25 -3.13 0.27
C GLY A 114 -11.84 -4.56 -0.05
N PRO A 115 -10.72 -4.75 -0.74
CA PRO A 115 -10.23 -6.06 -1.15
C PRO A 115 -9.90 -6.98 0.03
N ASN A 116 -9.94 -8.29 -0.21
CA ASN A 116 -9.67 -9.29 0.82
C ASN A 116 -8.21 -9.27 1.27
N ASN A 117 -7.29 -9.17 0.34
CA ASN A 117 -5.86 -9.13 0.63
C ASN A 117 -5.30 -7.74 0.33
N MET A 118 -4.74 -7.08 1.33
CA MET A 118 -4.14 -5.76 1.18
C MET A 118 -2.75 -5.72 1.77
N VAL A 119 -1.76 -5.39 0.95
CA VAL A 119 -0.38 -5.21 1.40
C VAL A 119 -0.29 -4.00 2.31
N MET A 120 0.26 -4.19 3.50
CA MET A 120 0.42 -3.14 4.51
C MET A 120 1.86 -2.66 4.60
N THR A 121 2.81 -3.58 4.76
CA THR A 121 4.24 -3.28 4.92
C THR A 121 5.07 -4.53 4.64
N TRP A 122 6.34 -4.49 4.98
CA TRP A 122 7.27 -5.60 4.98
C TRP A 122 7.76 -5.87 6.39
N THR A 123 8.18 -7.11 6.65
CA THR A 123 8.96 -7.40 7.87
C THR A 123 10.30 -6.67 7.80
N PRO A 124 10.89 -6.26 8.93
CA PRO A 124 12.11 -5.46 8.94
C PRO A 124 13.33 -6.14 8.29
N ASP A 125 13.36 -7.48 8.31
CA ASP A 125 14.38 -8.27 7.64
C ASP A 125 14.16 -8.41 6.11
N GLY A 126 13.04 -7.89 5.61
CA GLY A 126 12.69 -7.88 4.18
C GLY A 126 12.32 -9.25 3.60
N LYS A 127 12.19 -10.28 4.42
CA LYS A 127 11.91 -11.64 3.93
C LYS A 127 10.44 -11.88 3.65
N GLN A 128 9.55 -11.18 4.33
CA GLN A 128 8.11 -11.39 4.24
C GLN A 128 7.36 -10.09 3.99
N SER A 129 6.31 -10.18 3.16
CA SER A 129 5.30 -9.14 3.07
C SER A 129 4.27 -9.29 4.18
N VAL A 130 3.89 -8.17 4.80
CA VAL A 130 2.78 -8.11 5.76
C VAL A 130 1.54 -7.65 5.04
N TYR A 131 0.47 -8.42 5.12
CA TYR A 131 -0.79 -8.09 4.49
C TYR A 131 -1.98 -8.33 5.43
N ARG A 132 -3.05 -7.61 5.19
CA ARG A 132 -4.34 -7.81 5.85
C ARG A 132 -5.19 -8.77 5.03
N ASN A 133 -5.77 -9.77 5.70
CA ASN A 133 -6.78 -10.64 5.11
C ASN A 133 -8.03 -10.65 5.97
N ARG A 134 -9.21 -10.61 5.35
CA ARG A 134 -10.50 -10.54 6.04
C ARG A 134 -11.39 -11.77 5.87
N ILE A 135 -10.93 -12.80 5.20
CA ILE A 135 -11.78 -13.96 4.84
C ILE A 135 -12.31 -14.69 6.07
N GLY A 136 -11.53 -14.78 7.15
CA GLY A 136 -11.92 -15.50 8.35
C GLY A 136 -12.78 -14.70 9.35
N ASP A 137 -12.70 -13.38 9.34
CA ASP A 137 -13.25 -12.51 10.40
C ASP A 137 -14.30 -11.52 9.94
N GLY A 138 -14.69 -11.57 8.69
CA GLY A 138 -15.82 -10.85 8.14
C GLY A 138 -15.69 -9.33 8.04
N PHE A 139 -15.34 -8.61 9.09
CA PHE A 139 -15.45 -7.16 9.14
C PHE A 139 -14.13 -6.41 9.24
N THR A 140 -13.22 -6.84 10.09
CA THR A 140 -12.01 -6.11 10.41
C THR A 140 -10.76 -6.67 9.74
N GLY A 141 -10.64 -7.98 9.69
CA GLY A 141 -9.48 -8.69 9.12
C GLY A 141 -8.31 -8.79 10.08
N LYS A 142 -7.39 -9.70 9.75
CA LYS A 142 -6.16 -9.98 10.51
C LYS A 142 -4.93 -9.68 9.66
N LEU A 143 -3.82 -9.45 10.33
CA LEU A 143 -2.52 -9.34 9.69
C LEU A 143 -1.85 -10.70 9.58
N TYR A 144 -1.29 -10.94 8.41
CA TYR A 144 -0.53 -12.13 8.07
C TYR A 144 0.81 -11.74 7.47
N THR A 145 1.76 -12.62 7.55
CA THR A 145 3.01 -12.55 6.81
C THR A 145 3.07 -13.66 5.78
N VAL A 146 3.72 -13.40 4.65
CA VAL A 146 4.01 -14.40 3.61
C VAL A 146 5.39 -14.14 3.01
N ASN A 147 6.15 -15.22 2.76
CA ASN A 147 7.47 -15.12 2.14
C ASN A 147 7.37 -14.56 0.71
N GLN A 148 8.44 -13.90 0.26
CA GLN A 148 8.54 -13.36 -1.11
C GLN A 148 8.37 -14.42 -2.20
N GLU A 149 8.73 -15.66 -1.90
CA GLU A 149 8.64 -16.82 -2.80
C GLU A 149 7.29 -17.55 -2.66
N GLY A 150 6.39 -17.04 -1.82
CA GLY A 150 5.11 -17.67 -1.51
C GLY A 150 5.22 -18.68 -0.35
N GLY A 151 4.26 -19.58 -0.27
CA GLY A 151 4.14 -20.57 0.79
C GLY A 151 2.92 -20.34 1.67
N LEU A 152 2.86 -21.01 2.81
CA LEU A 152 1.75 -20.85 3.76
C LEU A 152 1.92 -19.54 4.55
N PRO A 153 0.88 -18.71 4.61
CA PRO A 153 0.91 -17.50 5.42
C PRO A 153 0.93 -17.81 6.92
N GLU A 154 1.58 -16.96 7.68
CA GLU A 154 1.59 -16.99 9.15
C GLU A 154 0.79 -15.82 9.70
N VAL A 155 -0.08 -16.08 10.70
CA VAL A 155 -0.86 -15.02 11.32
C VAL A 155 -0.02 -14.24 12.34
N ILE A 156 -0.05 -12.92 12.29
CA ILE A 156 0.43 -12.08 13.38
C ILE A 156 -0.59 -12.22 14.53
N PRO A 157 -0.18 -12.56 15.77
CA PRO A 157 -1.09 -12.90 16.85
C PRO A 157 -1.80 -11.67 17.44
N LEU A 158 -2.50 -10.94 16.57
CA LEU A 158 -3.37 -9.83 16.91
C LEU A 158 -4.82 -10.22 16.55
N PRO A 159 -5.81 -9.79 17.35
CA PRO A 159 -7.20 -10.10 17.07
C PRO A 159 -7.68 -9.45 15.77
N GLU A 160 -7.18 -8.26 15.48
CA GLU A 160 -7.54 -7.43 14.33
C GLU A 160 -6.31 -6.66 13.87
N GLY A 161 -6.29 -6.23 12.60
CA GLY A 161 -5.20 -5.41 12.11
C GLY A 161 -5.47 -4.82 10.73
N GLY A 162 -4.98 -3.61 10.54
CA GLY A 162 -5.04 -2.83 9.31
C GLY A 162 -3.69 -2.22 8.97
N PHE A 163 -3.67 -0.94 8.61
CA PHE A 163 -2.43 -0.24 8.33
C PHE A 163 -1.44 -0.36 9.48
N CYS A 164 -0.19 -0.63 9.14
CA CYS A 164 0.83 -0.85 10.15
C CYS A 164 2.23 -0.43 9.67
N SER A 165 3.11 -0.20 10.64
CA SER A 165 4.50 0.16 10.44
C SER A 165 5.35 -0.40 11.57
N TYR A 166 6.46 -1.06 11.25
CA TYR A 166 7.41 -1.52 12.24
C TYR A 166 8.24 -0.39 12.82
N SER A 167 8.64 -0.53 14.09
CA SER A 167 9.69 0.31 14.67
C SER A 167 11.00 0.12 13.91
N PRO A 168 11.91 1.12 13.89
CA PRO A 168 13.19 1.01 13.19
C PRO A 168 14.06 -0.17 13.62
N ASP A 169 13.93 -0.61 14.88
CA ASP A 169 14.63 -1.79 15.40
C ASP A 169 13.90 -3.11 15.11
N GLY A 170 12.73 -3.04 14.44
CA GLY A 170 11.93 -4.18 14.03
C GLY A 170 11.21 -4.93 15.14
N LYS A 171 11.27 -4.46 16.40
CA LYS A 171 10.75 -5.20 17.54
C LYS A 171 9.30 -4.94 17.87
N ARG A 172 8.75 -3.81 17.44
CA ARG A 172 7.38 -3.41 17.73
C ARG A 172 6.64 -3.05 16.45
N LEU A 173 5.33 -3.14 16.48
CA LEU A 173 4.46 -2.83 15.34
C LEU A 173 3.43 -1.77 15.77
N ALA A 174 3.47 -0.59 15.16
CA ALA A 174 2.37 0.36 15.24
C ALA A 174 1.29 -0.07 14.24
N TYR A 175 0.02 -0.10 14.65
CA TYR A 175 -1.05 -0.57 13.78
C TYR A 175 -2.41 0.05 14.09
N ASN A 176 -3.30 0.01 13.12
CA ASN A 176 -4.72 0.26 13.27
C ASN A 176 -5.49 -1.07 13.39
N ARG A 177 -6.58 -1.09 14.15
CA ARG A 177 -7.46 -2.26 14.24
C ARG A 177 -8.46 -2.31 13.09
N VAL A 178 -9.05 -1.17 12.75
CA VAL A 178 -10.12 -1.08 11.76
C VAL A 178 -9.59 -0.41 10.50
N MET A 179 -9.72 -1.05 9.36
CA MET A 179 -9.38 -0.44 8.09
C MET A 179 -10.52 0.40 7.55
N ARG A 180 -10.26 1.67 7.28
CA ARG A 180 -11.28 2.63 6.84
C ARG A 180 -11.14 3.14 5.43
N GLU A 181 -10.10 2.77 4.70
CA GLU A 181 -9.79 3.31 3.37
C GLU A 181 -10.98 3.28 2.40
N PHE A 182 -11.81 2.26 2.49
CA PHE A 182 -12.98 2.08 1.61
C PHE A 182 -14.30 2.48 2.26
N ARG A 183 -14.26 3.09 3.45
CA ARG A 183 -15.48 3.51 4.14
C ARG A 183 -15.82 4.96 3.83
N THR A 184 -17.11 5.24 3.72
CA THR A 184 -17.66 6.58 3.46
C THR A 184 -17.95 7.38 4.71
N TRP A 185 -17.53 6.91 5.88
CA TRP A 185 -17.76 7.60 7.14
C TRP A 185 -16.99 8.91 7.21
N LYS A 186 -17.72 9.95 7.52
CA LYS A 186 -17.16 11.27 7.74
C LYS A 186 -17.60 11.73 9.14
N TYR A 187 -16.63 12.19 9.93
CA TYR A 187 -16.88 12.64 11.32
C TYR A 187 -17.52 11.57 12.22
N TYR A 188 -17.25 10.31 11.96
CA TYR A 188 -17.77 9.23 12.79
C TYR A 188 -17.05 9.21 14.14
N LYS A 189 -17.83 9.33 15.23
CA LYS A 189 -17.35 9.24 16.62
C LYS A 189 -18.07 8.06 17.28
N GLY A 190 -17.42 6.94 17.39
CA GLY A 190 -18.02 5.73 17.96
C GLY A 190 -17.00 4.61 18.11
N GLY A 191 -17.44 3.44 18.56
CA GLY A 191 -16.57 2.32 18.90
C GLY A 191 -15.74 1.73 17.74
N MET A 192 -16.02 2.15 16.50
CA MET A 192 -15.21 1.82 15.33
C MET A 192 -14.36 3.01 14.86
N ALA A 193 -14.30 4.12 15.60
CA ALA A 193 -13.27 5.11 15.45
C ALA A 193 -11.93 4.44 15.78
N ASP A 194 -10.94 4.62 14.91
CA ASP A 194 -9.69 3.90 15.09
C ASP A 194 -8.64 4.75 15.76
N ASP A 195 -7.84 4.09 16.56
CA ASP A 195 -6.67 4.61 17.23
C ASP A 195 -5.41 3.97 16.66
N VAL A 196 -4.28 4.57 16.97
CA VAL A 196 -2.97 3.95 16.77
C VAL A 196 -2.61 3.12 17.99
N TRP A 197 -2.31 1.86 17.75
CA TRP A 197 -1.91 0.87 18.75
C TRP A 197 -0.48 0.43 18.52
N ILE A 198 0.25 0.08 19.58
CA ILE A 198 1.56 -0.56 19.48
C ILE A 198 1.44 -1.99 20.00
N TYR A 199 1.92 -2.93 19.19
CA TYR A 199 2.12 -4.32 19.58
C TYR A 199 3.58 -4.61 19.85
N ASP A 200 3.87 -5.16 21.04
CA ASP A 200 5.17 -5.67 21.45
C ASP A 200 5.08 -7.20 21.54
N PRO A 201 5.59 -7.95 20.56
CA PRO A 201 5.52 -9.41 20.55
C PRO A 201 6.35 -10.06 21.68
N ALA A 202 7.44 -9.44 22.12
CA ALA A 202 8.28 -9.98 23.19
C ALA A 202 7.57 -9.93 24.55
N GLN A 203 6.82 -8.87 24.79
CA GLN A 203 6.02 -8.70 26.01
C GLN A 203 4.60 -9.26 25.86
N LYS A 204 4.18 -9.66 24.65
CA LYS A 204 2.80 -10.02 24.32
C LYS A 204 1.79 -8.95 24.76
N LYS A 205 2.18 -7.68 24.58
CA LYS A 205 1.42 -6.52 25.02
C LYS A 205 0.95 -5.70 23.83
N VAL A 206 -0.27 -5.18 23.92
CA VAL A 206 -0.78 -4.13 23.06
C VAL A 206 -1.07 -2.88 23.90
N GLU A 207 -0.82 -1.71 23.32
CA GLU A 207 -1.01 -0.42 23.98
C GLU A 207 -1.65 0.56 23.01
N ASN A 208 -2.75 1.20 23.42
CA ASN A 208 -3.35 2.31 22.68
C ASN A 208 -2.59 3.60 23.00
N ILE A 209 -1.99 4.23 21.98
CA ILE A 209 -1.15 5.42 22.18
C ILE A 209 -1.86 6.72 21.83
N THR A 210 -3.01 6.69 21.17
CA THR A 210 -3.77 7.90 20.86
C THR A 210 -5.00 8.07 21.72
N ASN A 211 -5.80 7.04 21.93
CA ASN A 211 -6.91 6.95 22.91
C ASN A 211 -7.75 8.23 23.03
N ASN A 212 -8.41 8.62 21.93
CA ASN A 212 -9.25 9.81 21.88
C ASN A 212 -10.47 9.58 20.98
N GLU A 213 -11.33 10.59 20.81
CA GLU A 213 -12.54 10.48 20.00
C GLU A 213 -12.33 10.66 18.48
N ALA A 214 -11.11 11.07 18.07
CA ALA A 214 -10.79 11.30 16.67
C ALA A 214 -10.45 9.98 15.96
N GLN A 215 -10.40 10.05 14.64
CA GLN A 215 -9.89 8.98 13.79
C GLN A 215 -8.39 9.15 13.63
N ASP A 216 -7.60 8.28 14.22
CA ASP A 216 -6.16 8.27 14.12
C ASP A 216 -5.71 7.06 13.30
N ILE A 217 -5.28 7.29 12.06
CA ILE A 217 -5.04 6.23 11.07
C ILE A 217 -3.69 6.39 10.34
N PHE A 218 -3.28 5.33 9.64
CA PHE A 218 -2.05 5.28 8.84
C PHE A 218 -0.77 5.53 9.66
N PRO A 219 -0.48 4.72 10.69
CA PRO A 219 0.74 4.90 11.45
C PRO A 219 1.98 4.70 10.59
N MET A 220 2.91 5.63 10.69
CA MET A 220 4.22 5.61 10.03
C MET A 220 5.28 5.80 11.10
N TRP A 221 6.03 4.74 11.41
CA TRP A 221 7.10 4.80 12.40
C TRP A 221 8.40 5.24 11.74
N ILE A 222 8.91 6.40 12.09
CA ILE A 222 10.11 7.02 11.50
C ILE A 222 11.03 7.47 12.63
N GLY A 223 12.20 6.85 12.78
CA GLY A 223 13.09 7.12 13.90
C GLY A 223 12.41 6.84 15.23
N ASP A 224 12.38 7.80 16.12
CA ASP A 224 11.76 7.69 17.45
C ASP A 224 10.30 8.17 17.49
N GLU A 225 9.74 8.56 16.35
CA GLU A 225 8.42 9.17 16.24
C GLU A 225 7.46 8.32 15.42
N ILE A 226 6.17 8.39 15.76
CA ILE A 226 5.07 7.79 14.98
C ILE A 226 4.23 8.91 14.43
N TYR A 227 4.23 9.04 13.12
CA TYR A 227 3.35 9.95 12.37
C TYR A 227 2.05 9.21 12.04
N TYR A 228 0.94 9.91 12.03
CA TYR A 228 -0.37 9.37 11.64
C TYR A 228 -1.30 10.49 11.18
N LEU A 229 -2.37 10.12 10.48
CA LEU A 229 -3.42 11.06 10.09
C LEU A 229 -4.48 11.10 11.17
N SER A 230 -4.95 12.29 11.51
CA SER A 230 -5.98 12.53 12.51
C SER A 230 -7.02 13.50 12.00
N ASP A 231 -8.28 13.30 12.35
CA ASP A 231 -9.36 14.26 12.12
C ASP A 231 -9.65 15.11 13.38
N ARG A 232 -8.66 15.25 14.26
CA ARG A 232 -8.67 16.23 15.35
C ARG A 232 -8.61 17.65 14.79
N ASP A 233 -9.36 18.56 15.37
CA ASP A 233 -9.30 19.98 15.09
C ASP A 233 -8.06 20.62 15.71
#